data_954e42fd8e9f717b26575c2d1ede015f
#
_entry.id   954e42fd8e9f717b26575c2d1ede015f
#
_cell.length_a   1.000
_cell.length_b   1.000
_cell.length_c   1.000
_cell.angle_alpha   90.00
_cell.angle_beta   90.00
_cell.angle_gamma   90.00
#
_symmetry.space_group_name_H-M   'P 1'
#
loop_
_entity.id
_entity.type
_entity.pdbx_description
1 polymer ?
#
loop_
_entity_poly.entity_id
_entity_poly.type
_entity_poly.pdbx_seq_one_letter_code
_entity_poly.pdbx_strand_id
1 'polypeptide(L)'
;AQRTAGDLETAVSELRDRLHAAEREGEALSAQTAALSRALDVRNAASELLAEGAAGLVGLVGDAVQVTPGYEAAIAAVLGPLAEGVLAQDRSAAFDLASTLRGRDLGVVDIVIADVRVGGSDLPEIPGTRPAHEVVTAPAGIQDMLARVLIADDLDAVRAVADTLDAQPAAPLTVVTRDGEVFTGPTVRAGSGQGRSRLELAAERDGAADRRAEILVVADSLR
;
A
#
# COMPACT_ATOMS: atom_id res chain seq x y z
N ALA A 1 -46.95 22.61 -27.58
CA ALA A 1 -46.21 23.65 -26.85
C ALA A 1 -46.24 23.46 -25.32
N GLN A 2 -47.39 23.19 -24.67
CA GLN A 2 -47.47 22.95 -23.21
C GLN A 2 -46.81 21.64 -22.75
N ARG A 3 -46.97 20.54 -23.51
CA ARG A 3 -46.30 19.24 -23.20
C ARG A 3 -44.77 19.32 -23.28
N THR A 4 -44.28 19.98 -24.30
CA THR A 4 -42.81 20.19 -24.49
C THR A 4 -42.21 21.09 -23.40
N ALA A 5 -42.93 22.02 -22.86
CA ALA A 5 -42.47 22.85 -21.72
C ALA A 5 -42.38 22.03 -20.42
N GLY A 6 -43.37 21.18 -20.13
CA GLY A 6 -43.36 20.31 -18.95
C GLY A 6 -42.27 19.25 -19.04
N ASP A 7 -42.03 18.66 -20.23
CA ASP A 7 -40.94 17.69 -20.45
C ASP A 7 -39.55 18.33 -20.22
N LEU A 8 -39.36 19.59 -20.66
CA LEU A 8 -38.11 20.31 -20.45
C LEU A 8 -37.91 20.70 -18.97
N GLU A 9 -38.97 21.11 -18.26
CA GLU A 9 -38.89 21.40 -16.83
C GLU A 9 -38.49 20.14 -16.03
N THR A 10 -39.08 18.99 -16.36
CA THR A 10 -38.72 17.72 -15.74
C THR A 10 -37.25 17.37 -16.02
N ALA A 11 -36.79 17.48 -17.26
CA ALA A 11 -35.40 17.19 -17.62
C ALA A 11 -34.40 18.13 -16.90
N VAL A 12 -34.74 19.42 -16.78
CA VAL A 12 -33.92 20.37 -16.02
C VAL A 12 -33.87 20.02 -14.52
N SER A 13 -35.00 19.62 -13.94
CA SER A 13 -35.02 19.17 -12.56
C SER A 13 -34.17 17.93 -12.34
N GLU A 14 -34.28 16.92 -13.20
CA GLU A 14 -33.45 15.71 -13.13
C GLU A 14 -31.95 16.00 -13.25
N LEU A 15 -31.57 16.91 -14.17
CA LEU A 15 -30.16 17.31 -14.32
C LEU A 15 -29.64 18.04 -13.08
N ARG A 16 -30.45 18.92 -12.46
CA ARG A 16 -30.10 19.59 -11.21
C ARG A 16 -29.93 18.61 -10.07
N ASP A 17 -30.82 17.64 -9.94
CA ASP A 17 -30.75 16.63 -8.90
C ASP A 17 -29.48 15.75 -9.06
N ARG A 18 -29.12 15.41 -10.30
CA ARG A 18 -27.89 14.69 -10.62
C ARG A 18 -26.65 15.53 -10.31
N LEU A 19 -26.64 16.80 -10.67
CA LEU A 19 -25.54 17.72 -10.35
C LEU A 19 -25.35 17.83 -8.83
N HIS A 20 -26.42 18.05 -8.06
CA HIS A 20 -26.34 18.12 -6.61
C HIS A 20 -25.92 16.79 -5.97
N ALA A 21 -26.30 15.64 -6.55
CA ALA A 21 -25.83 14.36 -6.08
C ALA A 21 -24.30 14.19 -6.31
N ALA A 22 -23.81 14.56 -7.49
CA ALA A 22 -22.39 14.52 -7.81
C ALA A 22 -21.56 15.49 -6.93
N GLU A 23 -22.07 16.71 -6.70
CA GLU A 23 -21.42 17.68 -5.80
C GLU A 23 -21.29 17.14 -4.37
N ARG A 24 -22.38 16.58 -3.81
CA ARG A 24 -22.34 15.97 -2.46
C ARG A 24 -21.39 14.77 -2.38
N GLU A 25 -21.38 13.91 -3.38
CA GLU A 25 -20.44 12.79 -3.44
C GLU A 25 -18.98 13.29 -3.50
N GLY A 26 -18.70 14.31 -4.32
CA GLY A 26 -17.38 14.94 -4.41
C GLY A 26 -16.90 15.55 -3.09
N GLU A 27 -17.80 16.20 -2.34
CA GLU A 27 -17.51 16.74 -1.00
C GLU A 27 -17.25 15.63 0.01
N ALA A 28 -18.03 14.54 0.00
CA ALA A 28 -17.83 13.39 0.88
C ALA A 28 -16.48 12.71 0.63
N LEU A 29 -16.11 12.49 -0.65
CA LEU A 29 -14.82 11.94 -1.04
C LEU A 29 -13.64 12.86 -0.68
N SER A 30 -13.82 14.18 -0.78
CA SER A 30 -12.83 15.16 -0.32
C SER A 30 -12.61 15.06 1.19
N ALA A 31 -13.68 14.96 1.98
CA ALA A 31 -13.59 14.80 3.43
C ALA A 31 -12.94 13.46 3.81
N GLN A 32 -13.27 12.39 3.12
CA GLN A 32 -12.66 11.07 3.31
C GLN A 32 -11.15 11.10 3.03
N THR A 33 -10.75 11.63 1.88
CA THR A 33 -9.33 11.79 1.50
C THR A 33 -8.56 12.60 2.54
N ALA A 34 -9.14 13.70 3.04
CA ALA A 34 -8.50 14.51 4.07
C ALA A 34 -8.41 13.79 5.43
N ALA A 35 -9.38 12.96 5.79
CA ALA A 35 -9.35 12.17 7.02
C ALA A 35 -8.28 11.07 6.94
N LEU A 36 -8.18 10.36 5.82
CA LEU A 36 -7.17 9.34 5.56
C LEU A 36 -5.76 9.94 5.54
N SER A 37 -5.58 11.10 4.91
CA SER A 37 -4.29 11.81 4.92
C SER A 37 -3.84 12.16 6.33
N ARG A 38 -4.76 12.63 7.20
CA ARG A 38 -4.43 12.90 8.61
C ARG A 38 -4.11 11.64 9.40
N ALA A 39 -4.75 10.51 9.11
CA ALA A 39 -4.44 9.23 9.74
C ALA A 39 -3.05 8.71 9.33
N LEU A 40 -2.61 9.04 8.11
CA LEU A 40 -1.28 8.72 7.59
C LEU A 40 -0.20 9.67 8.12
N ASP A 41 -0.56 10.88 8.57
CA ASP A 41 0.36 11.91 9.08
C ASP A 41 0.65 11.69 10.57
N VAL A 42 1.14 10.50 10.92
CA VAL A 42 1.60 10.20 12.29
C VAL A 42 3.03 10.72 12.44
N ARG A 43 3.24 11.64 13.39
CA ARG A 43 4.58 12.15 13.72
C ARG A 43 5.40 11.05 14.37
N ASN A 44 6.44 10.60 13.68
CA ASN A 44 7.46 9.69 14.16
C ASN A 44 8.84 10.16 13.66
N ALA A 45 9.90 9.47 14.03
CA ALA A 45 11.26 9.78 13.58
C ALA A 45 11.37 9.87 12.04
N ALA A 46 10.62 9.08 11.29
CA ALA A 46 10.55 9.13 9.83
C ALA A 46 9.97 10.45 9.33
N SER A 47 8.88 10.94 9.94
CA SER A 47 8.26 12.22 9.58
C SER A 47 9.17 13.41 9.85
N GLU A 48 9.98 13.36 10.91
CA GLU A 48 10.95 14.43 11.19
C GLU A 48 12.07 14.47 10.15
N LEU A 49 12.63 13.31 9.78
CA LEU A 49 13.64 13.21 8.71
C LEU A 49 13.12 13.74 7.37
N LEU A 50 11.85 13.45 7.05
CA LEU A 50 11.19 13.93 5.82
C LEU A 50 10.99 15.44 5.84
N ALA A 51 10.52 16.00 6.96
CA ALA A 51 10.27 17.43 7.10
C ALA A 51 11.56 18.28 6.93
N GLU A 52 12.70 17.71 7.29
CA GLU A 52 14.00 18.35 7.16
C GLU A 52 14.63 18.17 5.78
N GLY A 53 14.10 17.32 4.94
CA GLY A 53 14.69 17.02 3.64
C GLY A 53 16.08 16.40 3.75
N ALA A 54 16.25 15.42 4.67
CA ALA A 54 17.54 14.79 4.92
C ALA A 54 18.18 14.28 3.63
N ALA A 55 19.47 14.54 3.45
CA ALA A 55 20.19 14.17 2.22
C ALA A 55 20.15 12.64 2.00
N GLY A 56 19.83 12.20 0.78
CA GLY A 56 19.73 10.80 0.41
C GLY A 56 18.46 10.08 0.89
N LEU A 57 17.53 10.80 1.55
CA LEU A 57 16.20 10.30 1.86
C LEU A 57 15.31 10.41 0.62
N VAL A 58 14.72 9.28 0.19
CA VAL A 58 13.81 9.21 -0.97
C VAL A 58 12.36 9.47 -0.53
N GLY A 59 11.95 8.93 0.62
CA GLY A 59 10.60 9.04 1.13
C GLY A 59 10.28 7.95 2.16
N LEU A 60 8.99 7.68 2.36
CA LEU A 60 8.54 6.53 3.15
C LEU A 60 8.47 5.27 2.28
N VAL A 61 8.74 4.12 2.89
CA VAL A 61 8.62 2.82 2.22
C VAL A 61 7.20 2.60 1.72
N GLY A 62 6.19 2.86 2.56
CA GLY A 62 4.79 2.67 2.19
C GLY A 62 4.31 3.57 1.04
N ASP A 63 4.88 4.77 0.89
CA ASP A 63 4.53 5.67 -0.21
C ASP A 63 5.23 5.29 -1.53
N ALA A 64 6.34 4.52 -1.45
CA ALA A 64 7.11 4.05 -2.60
C ALA A 64 6.62 2.69 -3.14
N VAL A 65 5.60 2.09 -2.52
CA VAL A 65 5.06 0.77 -2.86
C VAL A 65 3.67 0.93 -3.46
N GLN A 66 3.52 0.51 -4.71
CA GLN A 66 2.22 0.40 -5.38
C GLN A 66 1.83 -1.08 -5.44
N VAL A 67 0.68 -1.42 -4.87
CA VAL A 67 0.19 -2.80 -4.80
C VAL A 67 -0.99 -2.99 -5.74
N THR A 68 -1.01 -4.11 -6.45
CA THR A 68 -2.17 -4.51 -7.26
C THR A 68 -3.40 -4.68 -6.37
N PRO A 69 -4.58 -4.15 -6.74
CA PRO A 69 -5.80 -4.26 -5.95
C PRO A 69 -6.11 -5.69 -5.50
N GLY A 70 -6.43 -5.85 -4.20
CA GLY A 70 -6.73 -7.13 -3.56
C GLY A 70 -5.52 -7.87 -2.95
N TYR A 71 -4.32 -7.26 -2.97
CA TYR A 71 -3.11 -7.80 -2.36
C TYR A 71 -2.52 -6.92 -1.26
N GLU A 72 -3.17 -5.81 -0.92
CA GLU A 72 -2.68 -4.80 0.02
C GLU A 72 -2.45 -5.39 1.42
N ALA A 73 -3.39 -6.20 1.91
CA ALA A 73 -3.28 -6.84 3.23
C ALA A 73 -2.10 -7.81 3.28
N ALA A 74 -1.89 -8.60 2.23
CA ALA A 74 -0.76 -9.53 2.13
C ALA A 74 0.58 -8.78 2.15
N ILE A 75 0.73 -7.76 1.32
CA ILE A 75 1.97 -6.99 1.23
C ILE A 75 2.22 -6.20 2.52
N ALA A 76 1.17 -5.60 3.10
CA ALA A 76 1.27 -4.92 4.38
C ALA A 76 1.71 -5.87 5.50
N ALA A 77 1.18 -7.09 5.54
CA ALA A 77 1.55 -8.10 6.54
C ALA A 77 3.01 -8.54 6.40
N VAL A 78 3.52 -8.67 5.17
CA VAL A 78 4.92 -9.02 4.91
C VAL A 78 5.85 -7.88 5.30
N LEU A 79 5.58 -6.67 4.85
CA LEU A 79 6.40 -5.50 5.18
C LEU A 79 6.33 -5.16 6.67
N GLY A 80 5.16 -5.36 7.30
CA GLY A 80 4.98 -5.08 8.72
C GLY A 80 5.45 -3.65 9.09
N PRO A 81 6.28 -3.49 10.15
CA PRO A 81 6.79 -2.19 10.56
C PRO A 81 7.63 -1.47 9.49
N LEU A 82 8.25 -2.21 8.56
CA LEU A 82 9.04 -1.62 7.47
C LEU A 82 8.20 -0.70 6.56
N ALA A 83 6.88 -0.91 6.47
CA ALA A 83 5.99 -0.04 5.72
C ALA A 83 5.97 1.42 6.25
N GLU A 84 6.25 1.60 7.56
CA GLU A 84 6.37 2.90 8.22
C GLU A 84 7.80 3.44 8.22
N GLY A 85 8.74 2.66 7.72
CA GLY A 85 10.15 3.00 7.60
C GLY A 85 10.44 4.02 6.52
N VAL A 86 11.69 4.45 6.45
CA VAL A 86 12.20 5.38 5.44
C VAL A 86 12.96 4.65 4.35
N LEU A 87 12.92 5.20 3.15
CA LEU A 87 13.65 4.72 1.99
C LEU A 87 14.88 5.61 1.75
N ALA A 88 16.07 5.04 1.92
CA ALA A 88 17.33 5.68 1.58
C ALA A 88 17.70 5.41 0.12
N GLN A 89 18.29 6.38 -0.57
CA GLN A 89 18.70 6.26 -1.96
C GLN A 89 19.68 5.10 -2.16
N ASP A 90 20.71 5.04 -1.31
CA ASP A 90 21.78 4.06 -1.36
C ASP A 90 22.29 3.71 0.05
N ARG A 91 23.30 2.84 0.12
CA ARG A 91 23.87 2.38 1.38
C ARG A 91 24.56 3.49 2.17
N SER A 92 25.22 4.44 1.51
CA SER A 92 25.87 5.57 2.17
C SER A 92 24.83 6.45 2.85
N ALA A 93 23.79 6.82 2.12
CA ALA A 93 22.67 7.59 2.64
C ALA A 93 21.99 6.89 3.83
N ALA A 94 21.83 5.56 3.79
CA ALA A 94 21.27 4.81 4.91
C ALA A 94 22.13 4.93 6.19
N PHE A 95 23.45 4.88 6.07
CA PHE A 95 24.34 5.06 7.22
C PHE A 95 24.33 6.50 7.74
N ASP A 96 24.26 7.50 6.87
CA ASP A 96 24.19 8.92 7.24
C ASP A 96 22.86 9.21 7.98
N LEU A 97 21.73 8.67 7.50
CA LEU A 97 20.43 8.74 8.16
C LEU A 97 20.47 8.07 9.54
N ALA A 98 21.06 6.88 9.64
CA ALA A 98 21.19 6.17 10.91
C ALA A 98 22.06 6.94 11.92
N SER A 99 23.12 7.61 11.44
CA SER A 99 23.96 8.47 12.26
C SER A 99 23.21 9.71 12.75
N THR A 100 22.40 10.31 11.89
CA THR A 100 21.53 11.45 12.22
C THR A 100 20.50 11.09 13.28
N LEU A 101 19.79 9.95 13.08
CA LEU A 101 18.82 9.44 14.05
C LEU A 101 19.43 9.26 15.45
N ARG A 102 20.59 8.64 15.51
CA ARG A 102 21.30 8.41 16.77
C ARG A 102 21.83 9.71 17.40
N GLY A 103 22.40 10.62 16.60
CA GLY A 103 22.97 11.87 17.08
C GLY A 103 21.93 12.83 17.65
N ARG A 104 20.67 12.71 17.21
CA ARG A 104 19.54 13.57 17.61
C ARG A 104 18.54 12.90 18.54
N ASP A 105 18.75 11.63 18.89
CA ASP A 105 17.85 10.83 19.75
C ASP A 105 16.38 10.83 19.25
N LEU A 106 16.21 10.69 17.92
CA LEU A 106 14.88 10.73 17.29
C LEU A 106 14.08 9.45 17.46
N GLY A 107 14.64 8.43 18.11
CA GLY A 107 14.03 7.12 18.27
C GLY A 107 14.46 6.12 17.20
N VAL A 108 13.70 5.06 17.04
CA VAL A 108 14.00 3.95 16.11
C VAL A 108 13.11 4.07 14.86
N VAL A 109 13.74 3.96 13.70
CA VAL A 109 13.07 3.85 12.41
C VAL A 109 13.79 2.82 11.55
N ASP A 110 13.03 2.04 10.80
CA ASP A 110 13.58 1.12 9.82
C ASP A 110 14.00 1.88 8.56
N ILE A 111 15.19 1.56 8.04
CA ILE A 111 15.72 2.19 6.83
C ILE A 111 15.87 1.11 5.76
N VAL A 112 15.14 1.24 4.66
CA VAL A 112 15.25 0.38 3.48
C VAL A 112 16.11 1.09 2.43
N ILE A 113 17.01 0.36 1.77
CA ILE A 113 17.91 0.89 0.76
C ILE A 113 17.30 0.65 -0.62
N ALA A 114 17.08 1.72 -1.39
CA ALA A 114 16.33 1.67 -2.64
C ALA A 114 17.04 0.89 -3.77
N ASP A 115 18.36 1.02 -3.89
CA ASP A 115 19.14 0.54 -5.04
C ASP A 115 19.85 -0.80 -4.82
N VAL A 116 19.72 -1.41 -3.63
CA VAL A 116 20.35 -2.70 -3.33
C VAL A 116 19.54 -3.86 -3.89
N ARG A 117 20.23 -4.76 -4.60
CA ARG A 117 19.72 -6.07 -5.01
C ARG A 117 20.62 -7.15 -4.43
N VAL A 118 20.04 -8.08 -3.69
CA VAL A 118 20.79 -9.22 -3.12
C VAL A 118 20.74 -10.44 -4.04
N GLY A 119 19.78 -10.46 -4.95
CA GLY A 119 19.70 -11.41 -6.07
C GLY A 119 19.06 -12.76 -5.77
N GLY A 120 18.40 -13.31 -6.79
CA GLY A 120 17.95 -14.70 -6.88
C GLY A 120 16.56 -14.98 -6.28
N SER A 121 15.58 -15.07 -7.16
CA SER A 121 14.24 -15.57 -6.82
C SER A 121 13.97 -16.87 -7.58
N ASP A 122 14.67 -17.94 -7.25
CA ASP A 122 14.20 -19.27 -7.63
C ASP A 122 13.06 -19.65 -6.67
N LEU A 123 11.86 -19.16 -6.98
CA LEU A 123 10.66 -19.56 -6.26
C LEU A 123 10.07 -20.82 -6.93
N PRO A 124 9.64 -21.80 -6.15
CA PRO A 124 8.93 -22.94 -6.69
C PRO A 124 7.56 -22.49 -7.24
N GLU A 125 7.19 -23.03 -8.41
CA GLU A 125 5.82 -22.87 -8.92
C GLU A 125 4.89 -23.80 -8.14
N ILE A 126 4.03 -23.23 -7.31
CA ILE A 126 3.07 -23.96 -6.48
C ILE A 126 1.65 -23.50 -6.86
N PRO A 127 0.76 -24.44 -7.22
CA PRO A 127 -0.63 -24.10 -7.53
C PRO A 127 -1.32 -23.33 -6.38
N GLY A 128 -2.10 -22.30 -6.69
CA GLY A 128 -2.76 -21.47 -5.69
C GLY A 128 -1.85 -20.44 -5.02
N THR A 129 -0.64 -20.24 -5.55
CA THR A 129 0.26 -19.19 -5.07
C THR A 129 0.73 -18.26 -6.19
N ARG A 130 1.16 -17.06 -5.79
CA ARG A 130 1.75 -16.06 -6.69
C ARG A 130 2.95 -15.38 -6.04
N PRO A 131 4.05 -15.14 -6.76
CA PRO A 131 5.17 -14.35 -6.26
C PRO A 131 4.74 -12.92 -5.87
N ALA A 132 5.12 -12.46 -4.67
CA ALA A 132 4.73 -11.14 -4.18
C ALA A 132 5.30 -10.00 -5.04
N HIS A 133 6.50 -10.18 -5.62
CA HIS A 133 7.12 -9.18 -6.47
C HIS A 133 6.37 -8.93 -7.80
N GLU A 134 5.49 -9.83 -8.24
CA GLU A 134 4.67 -9.66 -9.45
C GLU A 134 3.46 -8.74 -9.23
N VAL A 135 3.00 -8.59 -7.99
CA VAL A 135 1.83 -7.78 -7.63
C VAL A 135 2.21 -6.44 -7.03
N VAL A 136 3.52 -6.10 -7.04
CA VAL A 136 4.04 -4.87 -6.45
C VAL A 136 4.94 -4.15 -7.45
N THR A 137 4.74 -2.83 -7.56
CA THR A 137 5.71 -1.92 -8.20
C THR A 137 6.39 -1.11 -7.11
N ALA A 138 7.71 -1.27 -6.95
CA ALA A 138 8.48 -0.64 -5.89
C ALA A 138 9.96 -0.51 -6.31
N PRO A 139 10.78 0.30 -5.60
CA PRO A 139 12.22 0.36 -5.76
C PRO A 139 12.90 -1.01 -5.61
N ALA A 140 14.07 -1.16 -6.23
CA ALA A 140 14.76 -2.45 -6.35
C ALA A 140 14.99 -3.17 -5.02
N GLY A 141 15.34 -2.42 -3.96
CA GLY A 141 15.55 -3.00 -2.63
C GLY A 141 14.29 -3.60 -2.01
N ILE A 142 13.13 -2.98 -2.23
CA ILE A 142 11.84 -3.51 -1.77
C ILE A 142 11.44 -4.72 -2.63
N GLN A 143 11.62 -4.64 -3.95
CA GLN A 143 11.38 -5.78 -4.84
C GLN A 143 12.20 -7.01 -4.45
N ASP A 144 13.47 -6.80 -4.09
CA ASP A 144 14.36 -7.85 -3.64
C ASP A 144 13.93 -8.49 -2.31
N MET A 145 13.43 -7.68 -1.37
CA MET A 145 12.84 -8.19 -0.12
C MET A 145 11.62 -9.09 -0.37
N LEU A 146 10.83 -8.78 -1.40
CA LEU A 146 9.65 -9.54 -1.79
C LEU A 146 9.97 -10.72 -2.72
N ALA A 147 11.21 -10.83 -3.20
CA ALA A 147 11.63 -11.86 -4.16
C ALA A 147 11.48 -13.30 -3.64
N ARG A 148 11.44 -13.48 -2.32
CA ARG A 148 11.28 -14.78 -1.66
C ARG A 148 9.97 -14.89 -0.88
N VAL A 149 8.94 -14.20 -1.35
CA VAL A 149 7.60 -14.20 -0.75
C VAL A 149 6.60 -14.76 -1.76
N LEU A 150 5.83 -15.76 -1.35
CA LEU A 150 4.66 -16.26 -2.07
C LEU A 150 3.38 -15.79 -1.42
N ILE A 151 2.43 -15.34 -2.21
CA ILE A 151 1.08 -15.03 -1.77
C ILE A 151 0.21 -16.23 -2.10
N ALA A 152 -0.41 -16.82 -1.08
CA ALA A 152 -1.36 -17.92 -1.20
C ALA A 152 -2.80 -17.37 -1.22
N ASP A 153 -3.67 -17.99 -1.99
CA ASP A 153 -5.07 -17.57 -2.06
C ASP A 153 -5.80 -17.81 -0.73
N ASP A 154 -5.45 -18.88 0.00
CA ASP A 154 -6.04 -19.26 1.27
C ASP A 154 -5.10 -20.15 2.11
N LEU A 155 -5.56 -20.59 3.28
CA LEU A 155 -4.82 -21.47 4.18
C LEU A 155 -4.59 -22.89 3.63
N ASP A 156 -5.44 -23.37 2.73
CA ASP A 156 -5.26 -24.68 2.12
C ASP A 156 -4.11 -24.65 1.11
N ALA A 157 -3.98 -23.55 0.36
CA ALA A 157 -2.81 -23.31 -0.47
C ALA A 157 -1.52 -23.19 0.37
N VAL A 158 -1.57 -22.54 1.55
CA VAL A 158 -0.42 -22.52 2.47
C VAL A 158 0.01 -23.91 2.92
N ARG A 159 -0.92 -24.81 3.23
CA ARG A 159 -0.61 -26.19 3.60
C ARG A 159 0.11 -26.93 2.47
N ALA A 160 -0.38 -26.77 1.23
CA ALA A 160 0.27 -27.36 0.07
C ALA A 160 1.71 -26.85 -0.14
N VAL A 161 1.95 -25.55 0.17
CA VAL A 161 3.30 -24.97 0.18
C VAL A 161 4.15 -25.60 1.28
N ALA A 162 3.63 -25.74 2.51
CA ALA A 162 4.37 -26.29 3.64
C ALA A 162 4.87 -27.72 3.33
N ASP A 163 4.01 -28.57 2.78
CA ASP A 163 4.38 -29.94 2.37
C ASP A 163 5.52 -29.95 1.32
N THR A 164 5.53 -28.94 0.44
CA THR A 164 6.59 -28.80 -0.57
C THR A 164 7.88 -28.29 0.03
N LEU A 165 7.80 -27.37 0.99
CA LEU A 165 8.96 -26.76 1.65
C LEU A 165 9.69 -27.72 2.60
N ASP A 166 8.96 -28.59 3.28
CA ASP A 166 9.55 -29.64 4.13
C ASP A 166 10.41 -30.62 3.31
N ALA A 167 10.12 -30.75 2.01
CA ALA A 167 10.89 -31.56 1.09
C ALA A 167 12.13 -30.86 0.52
N GLN A 168 12.25 -29.54 0.63
CA GLN A 168 13.34 -28.74 0.07
C GLN A 168 13.90 -27.76 1.10
N PRO A 169 14.93 -28.10 1.89
CA PRO A 169 15.52 -27.21 2.90
C PRO A 169 16.38 -26.09 2.29
N ALA A 170 15.96 -25.52 1.18
CA ALA A 170 16.57 -24.32 0.59
C ALA A 170 16.19 -23.08 1.39
N ALA A 171 16.90 -21.97 1.18
CA ALA A 171 16.78 -20.71 1.94
C ALA A 171 15.32 -20.31 2.34
N PRO A 172 15.12 -19.67 3.49
CA PRO A 172 13.81 -19.43 4.07
C PRO A 172 12.86 -18.71 3.09
N LEU A 173 11.70 -19.30 2.89
CA LEU A 173 10.61 -18.75 2.09
C LEU A 173 9.55 -18.20 3.04
N THR A 174 8.98 -17.07 2.71
CA THR A 174 7.81 -16.53 3.41
C THR A 174 6.56 -16.77 2.55
N VAL A 175 5.52 -17.30 3.17
CA VAL A 175 4.20 -17.43 2.53
C VAL A 175 3.23 -16.54 3.27
N VAL A 176 2.43 -15.80 2.53
CA VAL A 176 1.40 -14.92 3.09
C VAL A 176 0.06 -15.19 2.41
N THR A 177 -1.03 -15.25 3.17
CA THR A 177 -2.36 -15.30 2.58
C THR A 177 -2.80 -13.92 2.11
N ARG A 178 -3.83 -13.86 1.28
CA ARG A 178 -4.44 -12.57 0.88
C ARG A 178 -4.97 -11.78 2.08
N ASP A 179 -5.39 -12.46 3.13
CA ASP A 179 -5.93 -11.86 4.36
C ASP A 179 -4.83 -11.41 5.33
N GLY A 180 -3.55 -11.71 5.04
CA GLY A 180 -2.40 -11.22 5.77
C GLY A 180 -1.87 -12.15 6.86
N GLU A 181 -2.22 -13.44 6.86
CA GLU A 181 -1.52 -14.41 7.71
C GLU A 181 -0.15 -14.74 7.09
N VAL A 182 0.91 -14.59 7.89
CA VAL A 182 2.30 -14.77 7.44
C VAL A 182 2.91 -16.03 8.05
N PHE A 183 3.49 -16.85 7.20
CA PHE A 183 4.16 -18.10 7.53
C PHE A 183 5.64 -17.99 7.10
N THR A 184 6.55 -18.03 8.08
CA THR A 184 7.99 -17.95 7.81
C THR A 184 8.71 -19.00 8.65
N GLY A 185 9.20 -20.07 8.01
CA GLY A 185 9.85 -21.18 8.70
C GLY A 185 8.96 -21.69 9.87
N PRO A 186 9.47 -21.67 11.11
CA PRO A 186 8.72 -22.19 12.26
C PRO A 186 7.68 -21.21 12.82
N THR A 187 7.49 -20.05 12.23
CA THR A 187 6.64 -19.00 12.79
C THR A 187 5.39 -18.77 11.95
N VAL A 188 4.27 -18.63 12.64
CA VAL A 188 2.99 -18.22 12.05
C VAL A 188 2.55 -16.94 12.74
N ARG A 189 2.28 -15.90 11.95
CA ARG A 189 1.62 -14.69 12.43
C ARG A 189 0.24 -14.66 11.78
N ALA A 190 -0.79 -14.85 12.57
CA ALA A 190 -2.18 -14.85 12.15
C ALA A 190 -3.01 -13.98 13.09
N GLY A 191 -4.13 -13.51 12.61
CA GLY A 191 -5.07 -12.68 13.33
C GLY A 191 -5.32 -11.36 12.60
N SER A 192 -6.54 -10.85 12.73
CA SER A 192 -6.88 -9.52 12.25
C SER A 192 -6.12 -8.50 13.09
N GLY A 193 -5.07 -7.91 12.54
CA GLY A 193 -4.41 -6.76 13.15
C GLY A 193 -5.46 -5.71 13.50
N GLN A 194 -5.51 -5.27 14.75
CA GLN A 194 -6.41 -4.20 15.18
C GLN A 194 -5.90 -2.87 14.62
N GLY A 195 -6.13 -2.61 13.35
CA GLY A 195 -5.80 -1.36 12.69
C GLY A 195 -5.53 -1.59 11.21
N ARG A 196 -6.08 -0.72 10.38
CA ARG A 196 -5.72 -0.68 8.96
C ARG A 196 -4.24 -0.36 8.85
N SER A 197 -3.53 -1.13 8.05
CA SER A 197 -2.12 -0.84 7.76
C SER A 197 -1.98 0.50 7.04
N ARG A 198 -0.80 1.10 7.11
CA ARG A 198 -0.49 2.31 6.35
C ARG A 198 -0.72 2.13 4.85
N LEU A 199 -0.39 0.94 4.30
CA LEU A 199 -0.62 0.62 2.89
C LEU A 199 -2.10 0.58 2.53
N GLU A 200 -2.94 -0.02 3.38
CA GLU A 200 -4.40 -0.04 3.18
C GLU A 200 -5.00 1.36 3.25
N LEU A 201 -4.55 2.18 4.22
CA LEU A 201 -4.99 3.57 4.34
C LEU A 201 -4.54 4.41 3.13
N ALA A 202 -3.32 4.20 2.62
CA ALA A 202 -2.81 4.88 1.44
C ALA A 202 -3.59 4.49 0.19
N ALA A 203 -3.83 3.19 -0.04
CA ALA A 203 -4.62 2.70 -1.16
C ALA A 203 -6.06 3.21 -1.12
N GLU A 204 -6.69 3.25 0.07
CA GLU A 204 -8.05 3.80 0.24
C GLU A 204 -8.08 5.32 -0.04
N ARG A 205 -7.06 6.08 0.41
CA ARG A 205 -6.92 7.51 0.11
C ARG A 205 -6.84 7.75 -1.40
N ASP A 206 -5.98 7.00 -2.08
CA ASP A 206 -5.73 7.17 -3.51
C ASP A 206 -6.96 6.79 -4.33
N GLY A 207 -7.63 5.68 -3.99
CA GLY A 207 -8.90 5.30 -4.60
C GLY A 207 -10.03 6.32 -4.40
N ALA A 208 -10.10 6.96 -3.22
CA ALA A 208 -11.04 8.05 -2.96
C ALA A 208 -10.71 9.31 -3.77
N ALA A 209 -9.42 9.62 -3.95
CA ALA A 209 -8.98 10.74 -4.77
C ALA A 209 -9.30 10.53 -6.26
N ASP A 210 -9.06 9.35 -6.79
CA ASP A 210 -9.38 8.98 -8.18
C ASP A 210 -10.89 9.06 -8.41
N ARG A 211 -11.68 8.47 -7.53
CA ARG A 211 -13.14 8.53 -7.61
C ARG A 211 -13.66 9.97 -7.56
N ARG A 212 -13.06 10.82 -6.72
CA ARG A 212 -13.39 12.25 -6.66
C ARG A 212 -13.12 12.94 -8.00
N ALA A 213 -11.99 12.63 -8.65
CA ALA A 213 -11.65 13.20 -9.95
C ALA A 213 -12.70 12.82 -11.02
N GLU A 214 -13.14 11.56 -11.05
CA GLU A 214 -14.22 11.09 -11.94
C GLU A 214 -15.53 11.85 -11.70
N ILE A 215 -15.94 12.00 -10.44
CA ILE A 215 -17.19 12.70 -10.06
C ILE A 215 -17.14 14.18 -10.45
N LEU A 216 -15.99 14.85 -10.31
CA LEU A 216 -15.84 16.24 -10.74
C LEU A 216 -16.01 16.41 -12.25
N VAL A 217 -15.50 15.47 -13.06
CA VAL A 217 -15.73 15.47 -14.52
C VAL A 217 -17.23 15.32 -14.84
N VAL A 218 -17.93 14.44 -14.12
CA VAL A 218 -19.39 14.28 -14.27
C VAL A 218 -20.12 15.56 -13.89
N ALA A 219 -19.80 16.19 -12.76
CA ALA A 219 -20.41 17.44 -12.32
C ALA A 219 -20.19 18.58 -13.33
N ASP A 220 -18.99 18.70 -13.90
CA ASP A 220 -18.68 19.71 -14.93
C ASP A 220 -19.45 19.45 -16.23
N SER A 221 -19.68 18.22 -16.60
CA SER A 221 -20.50 17.87 -17.78
C SER A 221 -21.99 18.16 -17.61
N LEU A 222 -22.47 18.32 -16.38
CA LEU A 222 -23.86 18.62 -16.03
C LEU A 222 -24.14 20.13 -15.85
N ARG A 223 -23.10 20.97 -15.86
CA ARG A 223 -23.20 22.45 -15.76
C ARG A 223 -23.37 23.09 -17.13
#